data_e13bf372cfeecfde01b5279f3801de5c
#
_entry.id   e13bf372cfeecfde01b5279f3801de5c
#
_cell.length_a   1.000
_cell.length_b   1.000
_cell.length_c   1.000
_cell.angle_alpha   90.00
_cell.angle_beta   90.00
_cell.angle_gamma   90.00
#
_symmetry.space_group_name_H-M   'P 1'
#
loop_
_entity.id
_entity.type
_entity.pdbx_description
1 polymer ?
#
loop_
_entity_poly.entity_id
_entity_poly.type
_entity_poly.pdbx_seq_one_letter_code
_entity_poly.pdbx_strand_id
1 'polypeptide(L)'
;MSQASSRNRKLSLRSAPALAFAAALVLAPTLWSTGASAQVMSYASAPSNGFPEHDVMDAPEAGEDSSATPERFRRTEVSFNSREAPGTIVIDTANTYLYYVLGNGRAMRYGVGVGREGFTWAGTQTVSRKAEWPDWHPPAEMIARQPYLPRFMAGGPGNPLGARAMYLGSSIYRIHGTNDASTIGKFVSSGCIRLTNEDVADLFSRVAVGTRVVVLPKSGPAPRFEAVRDVPRAANSPRSADGRQAMNLSAPSVY
;
A
#
# COMPACT_ATOMS: atom_id res chain seq x y z
N MET A 1 -68.92 15.15 2.57
CA MET A 1 -69.64 14.81 1.33
C MET A 1 -68.62 14.70 0.22
N SER A 2 -68.72 13.61 -0.52
CA SER A 2 -68.09 13.27 -1.82
C SER A 2 -66.67 12.66 -1.73
N GLN A 3 -66.58 11.43 -1.73
CA GLN A 3 -66.70 10.24 -2.59
C GLN A 3 -65.40 9.94 -3.35
N ALA A 4 -64.95 8.73 -3.06
CA ALA A 4 -63.88 7.99 -3.64
C ALA A 4 -64.01 7.76 -5.15
N SER A 5 -62.89 7.57 -5.84
CA SER A 5 -62.88 6.79 -7.10
C SER A 5 -61.62 5.95 -7.19
N SER A 6 -61.82 4.69 -6.89
CA SER A 6 -61.00 3.55 -7.18
C SER A 6 -60.95 3.30 -8.69
N ARG A 7 -59.77 3.10 -9.29
CA ARG A 7 -59.65 2.48 -10.62
C ARG A 7 -58.68 1.31 -10.58
N ASN A 8 -59.27 0.14 -10.42
CA ASN A 8 -58.72 -1.14 -10.80
C ASN A 8 -58.29 -1.16 -12.30
N ARG A 9 -57.09 -1.54 -12.61
CA ARG A 9 -56.73 -2.00 -13.94
C ARG A 9 -56.31 -3.45 -13.85
N LYS A 10 -57.09 -4.24 -14.59
CA LYS A 10 -57.02 -5.67 -14.75
C LYS A 10 -55.77 -6.08 -15.51
N LEU A 11 -55.12 -7.11 -15.02
CA LEU A 11 -54.11 -7.92 -15.76
C LEU A 11 -54.83 -8.62 -16.95
N SER A 12 -54.26 -8.53 -18.13
CA SER A 12 -54.58 -9.42 -19.25
C SER A 12 -53.41 -10.32 -19.52
N LEU A 13 -53.58 -11.60 -19.17
CA LEU A 13 -52.77 -12.70 -19.73
C LEU A 13 -52.98 -12.75 -21.24
N ARG A 14 -51.92 -12.77 -22.00
CA ARG A 14 -51.96 -13.23 -23.40
C ARG A 14 -51.01 -14.41 -23.57
N SER A 15 -51.63 -15.46 -23.98
CA SER A 15 -51.20 -16.79 -24.31
C SER A 15 -50.04 -16.82 -25.35
N ALA A 16 -49.17 -17.80 -25.17
CA ALA A 16 -48.18 -18.23 -26.14
C ALA A 16 -48.84 -19.03 -27.30
N PRO A 17 -48.22 -19.10 -28.46
CA PRO A 17 -48.35 -20.28 -29.30
C PRO A 17 -47.03 -21.04 -29.35
N ALA A 18 -47.14 -22.34 -29.11
CA ALA A 18 -46.17 -23.36 -29.43
C ALA A 18 -46.05 -23.49 -30.96
N LEU A 19 -44.87 -23.61 -31.48
CA LEU A 19 -44.63 -24.12 -32.82
C LEU A 19 -43.45 -25.12 -32.79
N ALA A 20 -43.75 -26.19 -33.48
CA ALA A 20 -43.10 -27.48 -33.50
C ALA A 20 -41.85 -27.56 -34.40
N PHE A 21 -40.99 -28.49 -34.02
CA PHE A 21 -40.14 -29.39 -34.79
C PHE A 21 -39.64 -28.97 -36.19
N ALA A 22 -38.31 -28.93 -36.34
CA ALA A 22 -37.66 -29.45 -37.54
C ALA A 22 -36.34 -30.11 -37.14
N ALA A 23 -36.28 -31.41 -37.32
CA ALA A 23 -35.06 -32.22 -37.25
C ALA A 23 -34.21 -31.93 -38.51
N ALA A 24 -32.94 -31.56 -38.29
CA ALA A 24 -31.96 -31.46 -39.36
C ALA A 24 -30.78 -32.39 -39.07
N LEU A 25 -30.52 -33.25 -40.02
CA LEU A 25 -29.49 -34.27 -40.10
C LEU A 25 -28.09 -33.73 -39.80
N VAL A 26 -27.38 -34.48 -38.99
CA VAL A 26 -25.95 -34.34 -38.71
C VAL A 26 -25.16 -34.89 -39.89
N LEU A 27 -24.45 -34.04 -40.62
CA LEU A 27 -23.33 -34.38 -41.48
C LEU A 27 -22.06 -33.95 -40.77
N ALA A 28 -21.28 -34.92 -40.29
CA ALA A 28 -19.98 -34.68 -39.67
C ALA A 28 -18.94 -34.32 -40.75
N PRO A 29 -18.22 -33.20 -40.63
CA PRO A 29 -17.02 -33.00 -41.43
C PRO A 29 -15.83 -33.69 -40.76
N THR A 30 -15.17 -34.54 -41.52
CA THR A 30 -13.90 -35.16 -41.22
C THR A 30 -12.83 -34.08 -40.96
N LEU A 31 -12.25 -34.09 -39.75
CA LEU A 31 -11.14 -33.25 -39.38
C LEU A 31 -9.87 -33.72 -40.10
N TRP A 32 -9.41 -32.98 -41.06
CA TRP A 32 -8.02 -33.02 -41.48
C TRP A 32 -7.21 -32.15 -40.51
N SER A 33 -6.49 -32.82 -39.65
CA SER A 33 -5.45 -32.18 -38.82
C SER A 33 -4.27 -31.81 -39.73
N THR A 34 -4.20 -30.56 -40.15
CA THR A 34 -2.97 -29.99 -40.67
C THR A 34 -2.06 -29.69 -39.49
N GLY A 35 -1.00 -30.48 -39.35
CA GLY A 35 0.06 -30.22 -38.41
C GLY A 35 0.72 -28.85 -38.70
N ALA A 36 0.54 -27.89 -37.80
CA ALA A 36 1.30 -26.67 -37.82
C ALA A 36 2.73 -26.97 -37.33
N SER A 37 3.67 -27.11 -38.26
CA SER A 37 5.08 -27.13 -37.97
C SER A 37 5.48 -25.71 -37.55
N ALA A 38 5.79 -25.51 -36.24
CA ALA A 38 6.47 -24.32 -35.77
C ALA A 38 7.90 -24.32 -36.33
N GLN A 39 8.15 -23.50 -37.33
CA GLN A 39 9.51 -23.23 -37.80
C GLN A 39 10.21 -22.40 -36.73
N VAL A 40 11.19 -23.04 -36.06
CA VAL A 40 12.17 -22.32 -35.25
C VAL A 40 12.99 -21.48 -36.22
N MET A 41 12.76 -20.16 -36.21
CA MET A 41 13.67 -19.22 -36.86
C MET A 41 15.01 -19.25 -36.11
N SER A 42 15.98 -19.96 -36.70
CA SER A 42 17.38 -19.85 -36.32
C SER A 42 17.84 -18.45 -36.69
N TYR A 43 18.10 -17.61 -35.70
CA TYR A 43 18.83 -16.37 -35.89
C TYR A 43 20.27 -16.75 -36.27
N ALA A 44 20.62 -16.48 -37.52
CA ALA A 44 22.03 -16.55 -37.97
C ALA A 44 22.83 -15.53 -37.15
N SER A 45 23.89 -16.01 -36.52
CA SER A 45 24.86 -15.17 -35.82
C SER A 45 25.48 -14.18 -36.81
N ALA A 46 25.32 -12.90 -36.51
CA ALA A 46 26.00 -11.84 -37.23
C ALA A 46 27.54 -12.00 -37.07
N PRO A 47 28.35 -11.70 -38.10
CA PRO A 47 29.79 -11.75 -37.98
C PRO A 47 30.28 -10.74 -36.94
N SER A 48 31.06 -11.19 -36.00
CA SER A 48 31.75 -10.38 -35.00
C SER A 48 32.82 -9.54 -35.69
N ASN A 49 32.52 -8.30 -36.02
CA ASN A 49 33.54 -7.31 -36.32
C ASN A 49 34.14 -6.90 -34.96
N GLY A 50 35.40 -7.26 -34.78
CA GLY A 50 36.17 -6.95 -33.59
C GLY A 50 36.19 -5.45 -33.30
N PHE A 51 35.69 -5.08 -32.15
CA PHE A 51 35.99 -3.79 -31.53
C PHE A 51 37.33 -3.92 -30.82
N PRO A 52 38.22 -2.92 -30.87
CA PRO A 52 39.49 -2.97 -30.17
C PRO A 52 39.23 -3.05 -28.65
N GLU A 53 39.95 -3.91 -28.03
CA GLU A 53 40.08 -4.08 -26.59
C GLU A 53 40.67 -2.77 -26.01
N HIS A 54 39.82 -1.87 -25.51
CA HIS A 54 40.23 -0.74 -24.70
C HIS A 54 39.62 -0.83 -23.33
N ASP A 55 40.52 -0.96 -22.37
CA ASP A 55 40.43 -0.63 -20.98
C ASP A 55 39.24 -1.24 -20.20
N VAL A 56 39.55 -2.33 -19.54
CA VAL A 56 38.85 -2.80 -18.35
C VAL A 56 38.98 -1.68 -17.30
N MET A 57 38.12 -0.65 -17.39
CA MET A 57 37.82 0.13 -16.22
C MET A 57 37.13 -0.79 -15.24
N ASP A 58 37.72 -0.92 -14.07
CA ASP A 58 37.12 -1.57 -12.90
C ASP A 58 35.64 -1.22 -12.86
N ALA A 59 34.80 -2.25 -13.05
CA ALA A 59 33.38 -2.11 -12.79
C ALA A 59 33.29 -1.73 -11.31
N PRO A 60 32.58 -0.63 -10.96
CA PRO A 60 32.31 -0.34 -9.57
C PRO A 60 31.67 -1.60 -8.99
N GLU A 61 32.23 -2.09 -7.88
CA GLU A 61 31.71 -3.22 -7.11
C GLU A 61 30.19 -3.10 -7.04
N ALA A 62 29.51 -4.22 -7.26
CA ALA A 62 28.06 -4.34 -7.33
C ALA A 62 27.46 -3.55 -6.17
N GLY A 63 27.06 -2.32 -6.48
CA GLY A 63 26.40 -1.43 -5.54
C GLY A 63 25.19 -2.12 -4.96
N GLU A 64 25.01 -1.91 -3.68
CA GLU A 64 23.85 -2.24 -2.86
C GLU A 64 22.59 -2.34 -3.72
N ASP A 65 21.89 -3.46 -3.61
CA ASP A 65 20.65 -3.76 -4.32
C ASP A 65 19.76 -2.52 -4.39
N SER A 66 19.81 -1.81 -5.52
CA SER A 66 19.11 -0.51 -5.71
C SER A 66 17.59 -0.65 -5.61
N SER A 67 17.08 -1.88 -5.45
CA SER A 67 15.68 -2.20 -5.18
C SER A 67 15.34 -2.11 -3.69
N ALA A 68 16.32 -2.14 -2.78
CA ALA A 68 16.09 -2.13 -1.35
C ALA A 68 15.70 -0.73 -0.85
N THR A 69 14.63 -0.63 -0.08
CA THR A 69 14.23 0.62 0.59
C THR A 69 15.35 1.06 1.55
N PRO A 70 15.87 2.30 1.44
CA PRO A 70 16.90 2.81 2.33
C PRO A 70 16.51 2.62 3.80
N GLU A 71 17.49 2.29 4.66
CA GLU A 71 17.24 1.92 6.06
C GLU A 71 16.43 2.96 6.82
N ARG A 72 16.68 4.25 6.61
CA ARG A 72 15.91 5.35 7.23
C ARG A 72 14.42 5.31 6.95
N PHE A 73 14.00 4.69 5.85
CA PHE A 73 12.60 4.56 5.44
C PHE A 73 11.98 3.21 5.81
N ARG A 74 12.73 2.30 6.41
CA ARG A 74 12.19 1.04 6.89
C ARG A 74 11.19 1.28 8.02
N ARG A 75 10.15 0.45 8.04
CA ARG A 75 9.14 0.47 9.10
C ARG A 75 9.79 0.29 10.47
N THR A 76 9.49 1.19 11.40
CA THR A 76 10.08 1.20 12.73
C THR A 76 9.12 1.82 13.73
N GLU A 77 9.03 1.26 14.94
CA GLU A 77 8.35 1.92 16.06
C GLU A 77 9.22 3.05 16.61
N VAL A 78 8.60 4.21 16.81
CA VAL A 78 9.29 5.43 17.25
C VAL A 78 8.54 6.12 18.39
N SER A 79 9.25 6.90 19.21
CA SER A 79 8.62 7.86 20.11
C SER A 79 7.89 8.92 19.30
N PHE A 80 6.64 9.17 19.62
CA PHE A 80 5.79 10.07 18.85
C PHE A 80 4.86 10.85 19.78
N ASN A 81 5.28 12.03 20.18
CA ASN A 81 4.47 12.93 21.01
C ASN A 81 3.45 13.65 20.12
N SER A 82 2.25 13.11 20.04
CA SER A 82 1.13 13.65 19.29
C SER A 82 -0.09 13.82 20.18
N ARG A 83 -0.94 14.79 19.84
CA ARG A 83 -2.28 14.95 20.44
C ARG A 83 -3.35 14.08 19.76
N GLU A 84 -2.99 13.40 18.68
CA GLU A 84 -3.90 12.54 17.94
C GLU A 84 -4.15 11.23 18.71
N ALA A 85 -5.39 10.76 18.66
CA ALA A 85 -5.78 9.54 19.34
C ALA A 85 -5.10 8.29 18.73
N PRO A 86 -4.89 7.22 19.52
CA PRO A 86 -4.45 5.93 18.98
C PRO A 86 -5.32 5.48 17.81
N GLY A 87 -4.71 4.89 16.80
CA GLY A 87 -5.38 4.50 15.56
C GLY A 87 -5.41 5.59 14.48
N THR A 88 -5.05 6.83 14.80
CA THR A 88 -4.95 7.91 13.80
C THR A 88 -3.70 7.73 12.93
N ILE A 89 -3.84 8.04 11.64
CA ILE A 89 -2.71 8.17 10.71
C ILE A 89 -2.30 9.63 10.65
N VAL A 90 -1.02 9.92 10.83
CA VAL A 90 -0.42 11.25 10.65
C VAL A 90 0.59 11.18 9.51
N ILE A 91 0.46 12.03 8.50
CA ILE A 91 1.34 12.06 7.33
C ILE A 91 2.16 13.35 7.35
N ASP A 92 3.46 13.21 7.48
CA ASP A 92 4.45 14.27 7.36
C ASP A 92 5.01 14.28 5.94
N THR A 93 4.37 15.05 5.08
CA THR A 93 4.78 15.12 3.67
C THR A 93 6.13 15.83 3.48
N ALA A 94 6.52 16.71 4.40
CA ALA A 94 7.80 17.41 4.33
C ALA A 94 8.99 16.45 4.51
N ASN A 95 8.84 15.48 5.41
CA ASN A 95 9.87 14.51 5.75
C ASN A 95 9.67 13.14 5.10
N THR A 96 8.62 12.97 4.30
CA THR A 96 8.30 11.71 3.61
C THR A 96 8.06 10.53 4.55
N TYR A 97 7.35 10.77 5.65
CA TYR A 97 6.96 9.75 6.62
C TYR A 97 5.45 9.70 6.87
N LEU A 98 4.97 8.52 7.19
CA LEU A 98 3.63 8.26 7.72
C LEU A 98 3.77 7.62 9.10
N TYR A 99 2.94 8.07 10.03
CA TYR A 99 2.91 7.57 11.41
C TYR A 99 1.52 7.00 11.70
N TYR A 100 1.45 5.77 12.14
CA TYR A 100 0.26 5.17 12.72
C TYR A 100 0.37 5.25 14.25
N VAL A 101 -0.47 6.06 14.89
CA VAL A 101 -0.40 6.34 16.32
C VAL A 101 -0.79 5.09 17.11
N LEU A 102 0.13 4.60 17.97
CA LEU A 102 -0.08 3.43 18.83
C LEU A 102 -0.62 3.80 20.22
N GLY A 103 -0.49 5.07 20.61
CA GLY A 103 -0.72 5.53 21.97
C GLY A 103 0.55 5.46 22.83
N ASN A 104 0.44 5.95 24.08
CA ASN A 104 1.56 5.98 25.03
C ASN A 104 2.82 6.66 24.48
N GLY A 105 2.65 7.72 23.70
CA GLY A 105 3.75 8.47 23.10
C GLY A 105 4.52 7.70 22.01
N ARG A 106 3.91 6.70 21.36
CA ARG A 106 4.53 5.85 20.33
C ARG A 106 3.73 5.83 19.03
N ALA A 107 4.42 5.62 17.93
CA ALA A 107 3.81 5.35 16.62
C ALA A 107 4.65 4.34 15.82
N MET A 108 3.98 3.62 14.92
CA MET A 108 4.66 2.91 13.85
C MET A 108 4.94 3.91 12.72
N ARG A 109 6.21 4.09 12.37
CA ARG A 109 6.67 4.97 11.28
C ARG A 109 6.92 4.16 10.02
N TYR A 110 6.48 4.69 8.89
CA TYR A 110 6.69 4.15 7.55
C TYR A 110 7.31 5.22 6.67
N GLY A 111 8.26 4.85 5.81
CA GLY A 111 8.73 5.70 4.73
C GLY A 111 7.69 5.79 3.62
N VAL A 112 7.47 6.98 3.05
CA VAL A 112 6.46 7.18 2.03
C VAL A 112 6.97 8.00 0.85
N GLY A 113 6.43 7.71 -0.36
CA GLY A 113 6.49 8.61 -1.49
C GLY A 113 5.28 9.55 -1.45
N VAL A 114 5.49 10.83 -1.74
CA VAL A 114 4.46 11.87 -1.59
C VAL A 114 4.28 12.70 -2.87
N GLY A 115 3.30 13.61 -2.86
CA GLY A 115 3.03 14.53 -3.95
C GLY A 115 4.23 15.40 -4.32
N ARG A 116 4.56 15.47 -5.62
CA ARG A 116 5.54 16.43 -6.14
C ARG A 116 5.02 17.86 -5.97
N GLU A 117 5.86 18.83 -6.25
CA GLU A 117 5.48 20.24 -6.21
C GLU A 117 4.22 20.52 -7.04
N GLY A 118 3.32 21.35 -6.52
CA GLY A 118 2.00 21.61 -7.10
C GLY A 118 0.94 20.51 -6.86
N PHE A 119 1.31 19.39 -6.22
CA PHE A 119 0.40 18.28 -5.89
C PHE A 119 0.42 17.96 -4.38
N THR A 120 0.86 18.90 -3.56
CA THR A 120 0.81 18.78 -2.10
C THR A 120 -0.53 19.26 -1.56
N TRP A 121 -1.00 18.61 -0.52
CA TRP A 121 -2.22 18.98 0.20
C TRP A 121 -2.02 18.74 1.69
N ALA A 122 -2.83 19.41 2.51
CA ALA A 122 -2.84 19.25 3.95
C ALA A 122 -4.29 19.26 4.45
N GLY A 123 -4.50 18.76 5.66
CA GLY A 123 -5.79 18.73 6.31
C GLY A 123 -6.15 17.36 6.85
N THR A 124 -7.43 17.19 7.19
CA THR A 124 -7.94 15.95 7.77
C THR A 124 -8.88 15.26 6.81
N GLN A 125 -8.71 13.95 6.68
CA GLN A 125 -9.56 13.04 5.93
C GLN A 125 -9.91 11.82 6.80
N THR A 126 -10.76 10.94 6.27
CA THR A 126 -11.02 9.62 6.84
C THR A 126 -10.83 8.56 5.78
N VAL A 127 -10.42 7.36 6.18
CA VAL A 127 -10.42 6.22 5.28
C VAL A 127 -11.86 5.86 4.95
N SER A 128 -12.28 6.09 3.72
CA SER A 128 -13.67 5.84 3.27
C SER A 128 -13.86 4.44 2.72
N ARG A 129 -12.82 3.82 2.17
CA ARG A 129 -12.84 2.49 1.59
C ARG A 129 -11.44 1.87 1.59
N LYS A 130 -11.39 0.55 1.67
CA LYS A 130 -10.18 -0.27 1.56
C LYS A 130 -10.34 -1.25 0.41
N ALA A 131 -9.26 -1.55 -0.29
CA ALA A 131 -9.24 -2.54 -1.37
C ALA A 131 -7.90 -3.28 -1.43
N GLU A 132 -7.97 -4.59 -1.68
CA GLU A 132 -6.81 -5.44 -1.98
C GLU A 132 -6.64 -5.52 -3.49
N TRP A 133 -5.40 -5.42 -3.95
CA TRP A 133 -5.04 -5.45 -5.37
C TRP A 133 -6.04 -4.66 -6.25
N PRO A 134 -6.24 -3.35 -5.97
CA PRO A 134 -7.27 -2.56 -6.63
C PRO A 134 -6.97 -2.36 -8.11
N ASP A 135 -8.02 -2.33 -8.91
CA ASP A 135 -7.92 -1.84 -10.28
C ASP A 135 -7.55 -0.35 -10.30
N TRP A 136 -6.78 0.02 -11.29
CA TRP A 136 -6.36 1.40 -11.49
C TRP A 136 -7.03 2.03 -12.70
N HIS A 137 -7.73 3.12 -12.44
CA HIS A 137 -8.28 4.01 -13.44
C HIS A 137 -7.57 5.37 -13.28
N PRO A 138 -6.70 5.76 -14.21
CA PRO A 138 -6.06 7.08 -14.14
C PRO A 138 -7.10 8.18 -14.12
N PRO A 139 -6.97 9.22 -13.25
CA PRO A 139 -7.83 10.39 -13.28
C PRO A 139 -7.75 11.11 -14.63
N ALA A 140 -8.87 11.75 -15.04
CA ALA A 140 -8.96 12.44 -16.33
C ALA A 140 -7.85 13.49 -16.53
N GLU A 141 -7.52 14.24 -15.48
CA GLU A 141 -6.44 15.22 -15.52
C GLU A 141 -5.05 14.57 -15.71
N MET A 142 -4.85 13.35 -15.19
CA MET A 142 -3.61 12.61 -15.43
C MET A 142 -3.50 12.16 -16.88
N ILE A 143 -4.60 11.68 -17.44
CA ILE A 143 -4.68 11.30 -18.85
C ILE A 143 -4.46 12.52 -19.76
N ALA A 144 -5.02 13.68 -19.42
CA ALA A 144 -4.79 14.91 -20.17
C ALA A 144 -3.31 15.32 -20.23
N ARG A 145 -2.57 15.10 -19.12
CA ARG A 145 -1.13 15.37 -19.08
C ARG A 145 -0.28 14.27 -19.71
N GLN A 146 -0.78 13.04 -19.74
CA GLN A 146 -0.07 11.84 -20.21
C GLN A 146 -1.03 10.97 -21.04
N PRO A 147 -1.32 11.36 -22.31
CA PRO A 147 -2.33 10.70 -23.14
C PRO A 147 -2.05 9.23 -23.47
N TYR A 148 -0.78 8.80 -23.34
CA TYR A 148 -0.32 7.43 -23.58
C TYR A 148 -0.67 6.46 -22.44
N LEU A 149 -1.13 6.94 -21.29
CA LEU A 149 -1.52 6.07 -20.19
C LEU A 149 -2.72 5.20 -20.55
N PRO A 150 -2.74 3.93 -20.12
CA PRO A 150 -3.91 3.07 -20.29
C PRO A 150 -5.11 3.67 -19.54
N ARG A 151 -6.31 3.47 -20.05
CA ARG A 151 -7.57 3.94 -19.41
C ARG A 151 -7.95 3.08 -18.20
N PHE A 152 -7.41 1.86 -18.16
CA PHE A 152 -7.64 0.85 -17.14
C PHE A 152 -6.42 -0.04 -17.00
N MET A 153 -6.13 -0.46 -15.76
CA MET A 153 -5.18 -1.51 -15.45
C MET A 153 -5.73 -2.37 -14.32
N ALA A 154 -5.90 -3.67 -14.58
CA ALA A 154 -6.35 -4.61 -13.58
C ALA A 154 -5.41 -4.68 -12.37
N GLY A 155 -5.94 -5.02 -11.21
CA GLY A 155 -5.15 -5.25 -10.00
C GLY A 155 -4.11 -6.35 -10.19
N GLY A 156 -2.95 -6.21 -9.56
CA GLY A 156 -1.87 -7.17 -9.67
C GLY A 156 -0.48 -6.54 -9.49
N PRO A 157 0.60 -7.35 -9.54
CA PRO A 157 1.97 -6.90 -9.24
C PRO A 157 2.47 -5.75 -10.13
N GLY A 158 2.03 -5.69 -11.39
CA GLY A 158 2.37 -4.61 -12.33
C GLY A 158 1.55 -3.33 -12.16
N ASN A 159 0.51 -3.34 -11.30
CA ASN A 159 -0.37 -2.20 -11.11
C ASN A 159 0.30 -1.14 -10.22
N PRO A 160 0.29 0.16 -10.58
CA PRO A 160 0.95 1.21 -9.82
C PRO A 160 0.34 1.47 -8.42
N LEU A 161 -0.88 0.96 -8.14
CA LEU A 161 -1.48 1.04 -6.80
C LEU A 161 -0.97 -0.05 -5.84
N GLY A 162 -0.23 -1.03 -6.36
CA GLY A 162 0.33 -2.11 -5.56
C GLY A 162 -0.69 -3.00 -4.87
N ALA A 163 -0.25 -3.64 -3.79
CA ALA A 163 -1.01 -4.71 -3.14
C ALA A 163 -2.28 -4.24 -2.39
N ARG A 164 -2.31 -3.01 -1.89
CA ARG A 164 -3.41 -2.46 -1.07
C ARG A 164 -3.63 -0.99 -1.35
N ALA A 165 -4.89 -0.54 -1.24
CA ALA A 165 -5.23 0.88 -1.24
C ALA A 165 -6.27 1.22 -0.19
N MET A 166 -6.09 2.39 0.44
CA MET A 166 -7.02 3.04 1.37
C MET A 166 -7.41 4.38 0.77
N TYR A 167 -8.69 4.56 0.48
CA TYR A 167 -9.23 5.75 -0.17
C TYR A 167 -9.58 6.80 0.89
N LEU A 168 -9.34 8.07 0.62
CA LEU A 168 -9.46 9.17 1.58
C LEU A 168 -10.66 10.06 1.29
N GLY A 169 -11.69 9.94 2.13
CA GLY A 169 -12.95 10.69 2.01
C GLY A 169 -13.60 10.52 0.63
N SER A 170 -14.08 11.62 0.07
CA SER A 170 -14.58 11.74 -1.31
C SER A 170 -13.52 12.24 -2.29
N SER A 171 -12.25 12.38 -1.85
CA SER A 171 -11.17 12.89 -2.68
C SER A 171 -10.63 11.84 -3.65
N ILE A 172 -9.79 12.31 -4.59
CA ILE A 172 -9.05 11.42 -5.49
C ILE A 172 -7.81 10.80 -4.82
N TYR A 173 -7.49 11.19 -3.58
CA TYR A 173 -6.28 10.77 -2.88
C TYR A 173 -6.42 9.40 -2.22
N ARG A 174 -5.30 8.70 -2.15
CA ARG A 174 -5.19 7.35 -1.58
C ARG A 174 -3.88 7.20 -0.83
N ILE A 175 -3.89 6.31 0.15
CA ILE A 175 -2.68 5.68 0.69
C ILE A 175 -2.63 4.31 0.03
N HIS A 176 -1.55 3.98 -0.68
CA HIS A 176 -1.49 2.75 -1.48
C HIS A 176 -0.08 2.18 -1.59
N GLY A 177 0.04 0.94 -2.03
CA GLY A 177 1.30 0.30 -2.35
C GLY A 177 1.95 0.87 -3.61
N THR A 178 3.05 0.28 -4.02
CA THR A 178 3.70 0.62 -5.29
C THR A 178 4.37 -0.61 -5.89
N ASN A 179 4.45 -0.66 -7.21
CA ASN A 179 5.30 -1.58 -7.95
C ASN A 179 6.73 -1.05 -8.15
N ASP A 180 7.01 0.16 -7.63
CA ASP A 180 8.33 0.80 -7.71
C ASP A 180 8.74 1.35 -6.33
N ALA A 181 9.48 0.53 -5.57
CA ALA A 181 9.96 0.87 -4.23
C ALA A 181 10.96 2.04 -4.23
N SER A 182 11.61 2.33 -5.36
CA SER A 182 12.54 3.45 -5.48
C SER A 182 11.88 4.82 -5.30
N THR A 183 10.54 4.86 -5.37
CA THR A 183 9.75 6.09 -5.16
C THR A 183 9.54 6.45 -3.69
N ILE A 184 9.91 5.56 -2.76
CA ILE A 184 9.81 5.83 -1.32
C ILE A 184 10.87 6.87 -0.92
N GLY A 185 10.45 7.84 -0.12
CA GLY A 185 11.28 8.98 0.26
C GLY A 185 11.35 10.10 -0.80
N LYS A 186 10.56 10.01 -1.87
CA LYS A 186 10.60 10.96 -2.99
C LYS A 186 9.27 11.71 -3.19
N PHE A 187 9.37 12.88 -3.80
CA PHE A 187 8.24 13.76 -4.18
C PHE A 187 7.87 13.49 -5.65
N VAL A 188 7.10 12.44 -5.92
CA VAL A 188 6.88 11.96 -7.29
C VAL A 188 5.41 11.76 -7.66
N SER A 189 4.50 11.71 -6.69
CA SER A 189 3.09 11.39 -6.95
C SER A 189 2.28 12.61 -7.40
N SER A 190 1.04 12.37 -7.81
CA SER A 190 0.03 13.42 -8.02
C SER A 190 -0.85 13.63 -6.77
N GLY A 191 -0.24 13.54 -5.56
CA GLY A 191 -0.89 13.79 -4.27
C GLY A 191 -1.21 12.53 -3.46
N CYS A 192 -1.22 11.34 -4.07
CA CYS A 192 -1.35 10.09 -3.33
C CYS A 192 -0.10 9.78 -2.49
N ILE A 193 -0.27 9.00 -1.44
CA ILE A 193 0.78 8.57 -0.52
C ILE A 193 1.15 7.12 -0.86
N ARG A 194 2.41 6.90 -1.24
CA ARG A 194 2.92 5.59 -1.67
C ARG A 194 3.71 4.93 -0.54
N LEU A 195 3.49 3.64 -0.33
CA LEU A 195 4.30 2.78 0.55
C LEU A 195 4.86 1.61 -0.28
N THR A 196 5.83 0.89 0.26
CA THR A 196 6.14 -0.43 -0.26
C THR A 196 4.92 -1.35 -0.14
N ASN A 197 4.86 -2.43 -0.92
CA ASN A 197 3.76 -3.39 -0.83
C ASN A 197 3.70 -4.09 0.53
N GLU A 198 4.84 -4.32 1.15
CA GLU A 198 4.94 -4.89 2.49
C GLU A 198 4.38 -3.93 3.56
N ASP A 199 4.80 -2.67 3.51
CA ASP A 199 4.39 -1.66 4.49
C ASP A 199 2.92 -1.29 4.36
N VAL A 200 2.40 -1.19 3.13
CA VAL A 200 0.97 -0.93 2.95
C VAL A 200 0.11 -2.09 3.41
N ALA A 201 0.58 -3.33 3.29
CA ALA A 201 -0.13 -4.51 3.80
C ALA A 201 -0.17 -4.51 5.33
N ASP A 202 0.94 -4.18 6.00
CA ASP A 202 0.99 -4.02 7.45
C ASP A 202 0.06 -2.89 7.93
N LEU A 203 0.17 -1.70 7.33
CA LEU A 203 -0.72 -0.57 7.68
C LEU A 203 -2.20 -0.90 7.44
N PHE A 204 -2.50 -1.53 6.31
CA PHE A 204 -3.85 -1.95 5.94
C PHE A 204 -4.47 -2.89 6.99
N SER A 205 -3.70 -3.80 7.58
CA SER A 205 -4.17 -4.71 8.61
C SER A 205 -4.57 -3.99 9.90
N ARG A 206 -3.95 -2.84 10.19
CA ARG A 206 -4.17 -2.04 11.41
C ARG A 206 -5.33 -1.05 11.27
N VAL A 207 -5.63 -0.62 10.05
CA VAL A 207 -6.51 0.50 9.73
C VAL A 207 -7.93 0.00 9.43
N ALA A 208 -8.94 0.62 10.01
CA ALA A 208 -10.35 0.40 9.70
C ALA A 208 -10.90 1.50 8.77
N VAL A 209 -12.02 1.23 8.08
CA VAL A 209 -12.84 2.28 7.47
C VAL A 209 -13.32 3.22 8.58
N GLY A 210 -13.27 4.53 8.33
CA GLY A 210 -13.51 5.56 9.35
C GLY A 210 -12.25 6.05 10.08
N THR A 211 -11.11 5.37 9.92
CA THR A 211 -9.83 5.83 10.51
C THR A 211 -9.52 7.26 10.07
N ARG A 212 -9.20 8.11 11.05
CA ARG A 212 -8.78 9.49 10.86
C ARG A 212 -7.39 9.56 10.24
N VAL A 213 -7.23 10.42 9.24
CA VAL A 213 -5.96 10.70 8.54
C VAL A 213 -5.69 12.18 8.59
N VAL A 214 -4.59 12.59 9.19
CA VAL A 214 -4.13 13.97 9.30
C VAL A 214 -2.90 14.15 8.44
N VAL A 215 -2.97 15.04 7.44
CA VAL A 215 -1.83 15.39 6.59
C VAL A 215 -1.32 16.76 7.02
N LEU A 216 -0.08 16.78 7.47
CA LEU A 216 0.56 17.99 7.97
C LEU A 216 0.89 18.94 6.82
N PRO A 217 0.78 20.27 7.03
CA PRO A 217 1.23 21.23 6.05
C PRO A 217 2.75 21.17 5.91
N LYS A 218 3.27 21.33 4.68
CA LYS A 218 4.70 21.27 4.37
C LYS A 218 5.56 22.29 5.16
N SER A 219 4.95 23.40 5.59
CA SER A 219 5.61 24.50 6.31
C SER A 219 5.26 24.53 7.81
N GLY A 220 4.64 23.47 8.36
CA GLY A 220 4.30 23.38 9.78
C GLY A 220 5.50 22.97 10.65
N PRO A 221 5.44 23.23 12.00
CA PRO A 221 6.44 22.68 12.89
C PRO A 221 6.43 21.15 12.79
N ALA A 222 7.61 20.59 12.48
CA ALA A 222 7.77 19.14 12.44
C ALA A 222 7.40 18.55 13.80
N PRO A 223 6.69 17.43 13.86
CA PRO A 223 6.50 16.67 15.09
C PRO A 223 7.88 16.38 15.70
N ARG A 224 8.04 16.64 17.00
CA ARG A 224 9.30 16.31 17.68
C ARG A 224 9.40 14.81 17.80
N PHE A 225 10.35 14.22 17.08
CA PHE A 225 10.69 12.82 17.15
C PHE A 225 11.93 12.66 18.00
N GLU A 226 11.78 12.10 19.18
CA GLU A 226 12.93 11.52 19.88
C GLU A 226 12.95 10.02 19.50
N ALA A 227 14.05 9.58 18.91
CA ALA A 227 14.27 8.15 18.72
C ALA A 227 14.19 7.48 20.09
N VAL A 228 13.39 6.41 20.20
CA VAL A 228 13.46 5.53 21.36
C VAL A 228 14.89 5.01 21.37
N ARG A 229 15.74 5.56 22.27
CA ARG A 229 16.99 4.91 22.59
C ARG A 229 16.58 3.54 23.14
N ASP A 230 17.11 2.48 22.55
CA ASP A 230 16.92 1.13 23.04
C ASP A 230 17.02 1.14 24.56
N VAL A 231 15.86 0.92 25.22
CA VAL A 231 15.88 0.64 26.65
C VAL A 231 16.59 -0.70 26.76
N PRO A 232 17.75 -0.78 27.44
CA PRO A 232 18.41 -2.07 27.58
C PRO A 232 17.41 -3.02 28.19
N ARG A 233 17.10 -4.09 27.48
CA ARG A 233 16.29 -5.20 27.98
C ARG A 233 16.97 -5.66 29.27
N ALA A 234 16.37 -5.33 30.42
CA ALA A 234 16.87 -5.75 31.70
C ALA A 234 17.10 -7.26 31.65
N ALA A 235 18.37 -7.64 31.64
CA ALA A 235 18.76 -9.03 31.72
C ALA A 235 18.17 -9.58 33.02
N ASN A 236 17.26 -10.54 32.90
CA ASN A 236 16.82 -11.36 34.01
C ASN A 236 18.05 -12.10 34.55
N SER A 237 18.73 -11.50 35.49
CA SER A 237 19.69 -12.24 36.32
C SER A 237 18.92 -13.14 37.27
N PRO A 238 19.18 -14.44 37.31
CA PRO A 238 18.59 -15.31 38.30
C PRO A 238 19.06 -14.87 39.68
N ARG A 239 18.12 -14.49 40.54
CA ARG A 239 18.38 -14.31 41.97
C ARG A 239 18.86 -15.65 42.53
N SER A 240 20.13 -15.75 42.84
CA SER A 240 20.66 -16.80 43.69
C SER A 240 20.04 -16.65 45.07
N ALA A 241 19.24 -17.65 45.45
CA ALA A 241 18.81 -17.84 46.80
C ALA A 241 20.05 -18.33 47.57
N ASP A 242 20.65 -17.47 48.37
CA ASP A 242 21.52 -17.92 49.43
C ASP A 242 21.09 -17.22 50.72
N GLY A 243 20.44 -18.04 51.57
CA GLY A 243 19.95 -17.67 52.84
C GLY A 243 21.09 -17.67 53.87
N ARG A 244 21.34 -16.54 54.48
CA ARG A 244 21.93 -16.48 55.81
C ARG A 244 21.26 -15.36 56.59
N GLN A 245 20.32 -15.74 57.44
CA GLN A 245 19.82 -14.96 58.57
C GLN A 245 20.98 -14.73 59.56
N ALA A 246 21.40 -13.50 59.74
CA ALA A 246 22.16 -13.09 60.91
C ALA A 246 21.18 -12.40 61.85
N MET A 247 20.79 -13.13 62.92
CA MET A 247 20.16 -12.56 64.12
C MET A 247 21.13 -11.64 64.78
N ASN A 248 20.79 -10.39 64.96
CA ASN A 248 21.48 -9.49 65.86
C ASN A 248 20.52 -9.08 66.96
N LEU A 249 20.64 -9.80 68.06
CA LEU A 249 20.02 -9.47 69.34
C LEU A 249 20.86 -8.37 70.02
N SER A 250 20.30 -7.20 70.16
CA SER A 250 20.82 -6.19 71.11
C SER A 250 19.72 -5.80 72.07
N ALA A 251 19.95 -6.15 73.33
CA ALA A 251 19.06 -5.91 74.47
C ALA A 251 19.02 -4.39 74.80
N PRO A 252 17.92 -3.93 75.44
CA PRO A 252 17.81 -2.55 75.90
C PRO A 252 18.53 -2.41 77.24
N SER A 253 19.35 -1.37 77.35
CA SER A 253 19.91 -0.94 78.61
C SER A 253 18.98 0.11 79.24
N VAL A 254 18.53 -0.21 80.46
CA VAL A 254 17.83 0.67 81.37
C VAL A 254 18.89 1.47 82.13
N TYR A 255 18.79 2.82 82.07
CA TYR A 255 18.86 3.78 83.19
C TYR A 255 18.43 5.15 82.64
#